data_ffe753f5e5692308de606a4071c7e3c3
#
_entry.id   ffe753f5e5692308de606a4071c7e3c3
#
_cell.length_a   1.000
_cell.length_b   1.000
_cell.length_c   1.000
_cell.angle_alpha   90.00
_cell.angle_beta   90.00
_cell.angle_gamma   90.00
#
_symmetry.space_group_name_H-M   'P 1'
#
loop_
_entity.id
_entity.type
_entity.pdbx_description
1 polymer ?
#
loop_
_entity_poly.entity_id
_entity_poly.type
_entity_poly.pdbx_seq_one_letter_code
_entity_poly.pdbx_strand_id
1 'polypeptide(L)'
;MGDQRSVEVPVVPVAATIESRQDEINKAVYNSPRVYRSYLADRLTAAESSCLSKYQLHIQSKDVLDIGVGAGRTTRYLMPLARRYEAVDYSPVMVEYVRKVIPRIGVRQADFRDLTAFADGSFDFILATDNVIDALPHQDRLRALSEAHRVLRPGGVLAFSSHNIHYKKAFSGPQLKWSSNPVRLAANCVGYVLSQWNHSRVAPLRTLTSEYALLNDPGHRYACLHYYAARSTVVSQLANAGLRYIEAFGPSGQSLPEITDDSEISSLLYVAERPVSERD
;
A
#
# COMPACT_ATOMS: atom_id res chain seq x y z
N MET A 1 -0.99 51.77 28.84
CA MET A 1 -0.88 51.31 27.46
C MET A 1 -0.48 49.85 27.50
N GLY A 2 -1.45 48.97 27.38
CA GLY A 2 -1.25 47.55 27.43
C GLY A 2 -1.10 46.99 26.00
N ASP A 3 0.02 46.34 25.77
CA ASP A 3 0.35 45.63 24.53
C ASP A 3 -0.55 44.41 24.40
N GLN A 4 -1.58 44.49 23.57
CA GLN A 4 -2.40 43.32 23.16
C GLN A 4 -1.65 42.65 22.01
N ARG A 5 -0.75 41.70 22.35
CA ARG A 5 -0.25 40.73 21.35
C ARG A 5 -1.40 39.76 21.06
N SER A 6 -1.99 39.94 19.89
CA SER A 6 -2.88 38.95 19.29
C SER A 6 -2.08 37.66 19.06
N VAL A 7 -2.43 36.62 19.80
CA VAL A 7 -1.92 35.26 19.52
C VAL A 7 -2.63 34.78 18.26
N GLU A 8 -1.93 34.81 17.12
CA GLU A 8 -2.38 34.14 15.91
C GLU A 8 -2.41 32.63 16.16
N VAL A 9 -3.60 32.09 16.30
CA VAL A 9 -3.80 30.64 16.32
C VAL A 9 -3.54 30.16 14.88
N PRO A 10 -2.55 29.28 14.64
CA PRO A 10 -2.30 28.78 13.29
C PRO A 10 -3.53 28.01 12.82
N VAL A 11 -4.14 28.47 11.73
CA VAL A 11 -5.22 27.76 11.03
C VAL A 11 -4.57 26.56 10.35
N VAL A 12 -4.65 25.39 10.98
CA VAL A 12 -4.22 24.13 10.35
C VAL A 12 -5.18 23.87 9.18
N PRO A 13 -4.71 23.69 7.94
CA PRO A 13 -5.57 23.37 6.81
C PRO A 13 -6.41 22.13 7.10
N VAL A 14 -7.69 22.14 6.73
CA VAL A 14 -8.63 21.03 6.97
C VAL A 14 -8.08 19.71 6.40
N ALA A 15 -7.36 19.76 5.27
CA ALA A 15 -6.70 18.61 4.68
C ALA A 15 -5.65 17.97 5.60
N ALA A 16 -4.78 18.77 6.23
CA ALA A 16 -3.77 18.27 7.17
C ALA A 16 -4.38 17.58 8.40
N THR A 17 -5.57 18.04 8.83
CA THR A 17 -6.31 17.40 9.93
C THR A 17 -6.90 16.05 9.52
N ILE A 18 -7.35 15.90 8.27
CA ILE A 18 -7.91 14.64 7.75
C ILE A 18 -6.80 13.62 7.52
N GLU A 19 -5.67 14.05 6.97
CA GLU A 19 -4.51 13.18 6.74
C GLU A 19 -3.94 12.61 8.05
N SER A 20 -3.83 13.41 9.12
CA SER A 20 -3.42 12.92 10.43
C SER A 20 -4.40 11.89 10.99
N ARG A 21 -5.71 12.10 10.77
CA ARG A 21 -6.77 11.15 11.18
C ARG A 21 -6.73 9.86 10.37
N GLN A 22 -6.39 9.91 9.08
CA GLN A 22 -6.20 8.70 8.27
C GLN A 22 -5.12 7.81 8.88
N ASP A 23 -3.96 8.36 9.19
CA ASP A 23 -2.84 7.62 9.77
C ASP A 23 -3.21 6.99 11.12
N GLU A 24 -3.87 7.74 12.01
CA GLU A 24 -4.34 7.25 13.31
C GLU A 24 -5.34 6.08 13.17
N ILE A 25 -6.36 6.25 12.30
CA ILE A 25 -7.39 5.24 12.07
C ILE A 25 -6.76 3.96 11.49
N ASN A 26 -5.93 4.10 10.47
CA ASN A 26 -5.30 2.96 9.81
C ASN A 26 -4.35 2.24 10.76
N LYS A 27 -3.52 2.96 11.52
CA LYS A 27 -2.65 2.36 12.55
C LYS A 27 -3.41 1.60 13.62
N ALA A 28 -4.56 2.12 14.08
CA ALA A 28 -5.38 1.43 15.06
C ALA A 28 -5.89 0.07 14.54
N VAL A 29 -6.27 0.01 13.25
CA VAL A 29 -6.74 -1.23 12.62
C VAL A 29 -5.58 -2.20 12.39
N TYR A 30 -4.49 -1.75 11.77
CA TYR A 30 -3.36 -2.61 11.40
C TYR A 30 -2.54 -3.09 12.62
N ASN A 31 -2.62 -2.40 13.75
CA ASN A 31 -2.00 -2.84 15.01
C ASN A 31 -2.95 -3.69 15.89
N SER A 32 -4.15 -4.01 15.41
CA SER A 32 -5.06 -4.86 16.19
C SER A 32 -4.48 -6.27 16.33
N PRO A 33 -4.65 -6.93 17.52
CA PRO A 33 -3.98 -8.21 17.80
C PRO A 33 -4.36 -9.37 16.88
N ARG A 34 -5.40 -9.20 16.06
CA ARG A 34 -5.92 -10.25 15.17
C ARG A 34 -5.83 -9.86 13.70
N VAL A 35 -5.23 -8.72 13.37
CA VAL A 35 -5.15 -8.22 12.00
C VAL A 35 -4.48 -9.19 11.05
N TYR A 36 -3.42 -9.91 11.50
CA TYR A 36 -2.72 -10.92 10.70
C TYR A 36 -3.64 -11.97 10.08
N ARG A 37 -4.82 -12.25 10.71
CA ARG A 37 -5.79 -13.23 10.18
C ARG A 37 -6.37 -12.83 8.82
N SER A 38 -6.38 -11.55 8.51
CA SER A 38 -6.83 -11.03 7.22
C SER A 38 -5.81 -11.25 6.11
N TYR A 39 -4.55 -11.60 6.47
CA TYR A 39 -3.40 -11.73 5.58
C TYR A 39 -2.83 -13.14 5.48
N LEU A 40 -3.59 -14.15 5.92
CA LEU A 40 -3.16 -15.56 5.91
C LEU A 40 -3.20 -16.20 4.51
N ALA A 41 -3.49 -15.45 3.44
CA ALA A 41 -3.38 -15.97 2.08
C ALA A 41 -1.95 -16.46 1.81
N ASP A 42 -1.81 -17.61 1.15
CA ASP A 42 -0.52 -18.26 0.90
C ASP A 42 -0.10 -18.19 -0.57
N ARG A 43 -0.94 -17.64 -1.43
CA ARG A 43 -0.71 -17.56 -2.87
C ARG A 43 -0.51 -16.13 -3.34
N LEU A 44 0.38 -15.96 -4.30
CA LEU A 44 0.51 -14.73 -5.06
C LEU A 44 -0.75 -14.49 -5.91
N THR A 45 -1.09 -13.22 -6.10
CA THR A 45 -2.06 -12.83 -7.14
C THR A 45 -1.47 -13.08 -8.53
N ALA A 46 -2.30 -13.10 -9.57
CA ALA A 46 -1.80 -13.24 -10.94
C ALA A 46 -0.89 -12.05 -11.33
N ALA A 47 -1.24 -10.83 -10.91
CA ALA A 47 -0.42 -9.64 -11.13
C ALA A 47 0.97 -9.78 -10.49
N GLU A 48 1.04 -10.20 -9.23
CA GLU A 48 2.31 -10.45 -8.53
C GLU A 48 3.12 -11.56 -9.21
N SER A 49 2.48 -12.68 -9.56
CA SER A 49 3.16 -13.79 -10.23
C SER A 49 3.77 -13.36 -11.57
N SER A 50 3.03 -12.60 -12.38
CA SER A 50 3.52 -12.09 -13.67
C SER A 50 4.66 -11.08 -13.47
N CYS A 51 4.52 -10.16 -12.51
CA CYS A 51 5.55 -9.19 -12.18
C CYS A 51 6.84 -9.89 -11.72
N LEU A 52 6.77 -10.77 -10.72
CA LEU A 52 7.95 -11.45 -10.17
C LEU A 52 8.64 -12.33 -11.23
N SER A 53 7.88 -12.98 -12.11
CA SER A 53 8.42 -13.74 -13.22
C SER A 53 9.16 -12.85 -14.23
N LYS A 54 8.54 -11.73 -14.63
CA LYS A 54 9.12 -10.81 -15.63
C LYS A 54 10.37 -10.11 -15.10
N TYR A 55 10.39 -9.75 -13.83
CA TYR A 55 11.50 -9.04 -13.18
C TYR A 55 12.43 -9.97 -12.39
N GLN A 56 12.43 -11.27 -12.70
CA GLN A 56 13.24 -12.28 -12.01
C GLN A 56 14.73 -11.93 -11.95
N LEU A 57 15.28 -11.30 -12.99
CA LEU A 57 16.70 -10.89 -13.04
C LEU A 57 17.04 -9.78 -12.02
N HIS A 58 16.05 -9.02 -11.55
CA HIS A 58 16.21 -8.03 -10.48
C HIS A 58 16.04 -8.64 -9.08
N ILE A 59 15.66 -9.93 -9.00
CA ILE A 59 15.37 -10.64 -7.75
C ILE A 59 16.40 -11.72 -7.49
N GLN A 60 16.68 -12.56 -8.50
CA GLN A 60 17.54 -13.73 -8.35
C GLN A 60 19.00 -13.33 -8.08
N SER A 61 19.52 -13.75 -6.91
CA SER A 61 20.86 -13.41 -6.42
C SER A 61 21.07 -11.90 -6.23
N LYS A 62 20.02 -11.14 -5.93
CA LYS A 62 19.99 -9.69 -5.74
C LYS A 62 19.58 -9.32 -4.31
N ASP A 63 19.73 -8.05 -3.97
CA ASP A 63 19.28 -7.50 -2.69
C ASP A 63 17.84 -7.02 -2.81
N VAL A 64 16.95 -7.62 -2.04
CA VAL A 64 15.50 -7.43 -2.13
C VAL A 64 14.96 -6.86 -0.82
N LEU A 65 14.09 -5.85 -0.91
CA LEU A 65 13.32 -5.30 0.20
C LEU A 65 11.83 -5.57 -0.03
N ASP A 66 11.18 -6.20 0.95
CA ASP A 66 9.74 -6.47 0.96
C ASP A 66 9.08 -5.57 2.01
N ILE A 67 8.26 -4.60 1.56
CA ILE A 67 7.65 -3.57 2.40
C ILE A 67 6.20 -3.91 2.67
N GLY A 68 5.79 -3.85 3.96
CA GLY A 68 4.48 -4.30 4.39
C GLY A 68 4.34 -5.81 4.29
N VAL A 69 5.33 -6.52 4.80
CA VAL A 69 5.44 -7.99 4.68
C VAL A 69 4.22 -8.74 5.22
N GLY A 70 3.46 -8.14 6.14
CA GLY A 70 2.26 -8.71 6.72
C GLY A 70 2.50 -10.11 7.31
N ALA A 71 1.72 -11.10 6.85
CA ALA A 71 1.87 -12.49 7.28
C ALA A 71 2.93 -13.29 6.49
N GLY A 72 3.74 -12.64 5.65
CA GLY A 72 4.84 -13.27 4.91
C GLY A 72 4.42 -13.99 3.63
N ARG A 73 3.34 -13.55 2.97
CA ARG A 73 2.82 -14.17 1.75
C ARG A 73 3.86 -14.10 0.61
N THR A 74 4.42 -12.94 0.35
CA THR A 74 5.45 -12.69 -0.68
C THR A 74 6.81 -13.22 -0.30
N THR A 75 7.14 -13.24 0.98
CA THR A 75 8.42 -13.74 1.54
C THR A 75 8.77 -15.13 1.07
N ARG A 76 7.79 -16.04 1.01
CA ARG A 76 8.00 -17.45 0.61
C ARG A 76 8.52 -17.59 -0.83
N TYR A 77 8.26 -16.60 -1.67
CA TYR A 77 8.68 -16.56 -3.07
C TYR A 77 9.96 -15.76 -3.28
N LEU A 78 10.14 -14.66 -2.55
CA LEU A 78 11.29 -13.76 -2.71
C LEU A 78 12.54 -14.23 -1.95
N MET A 79 12.37 -14.61 -0.68
CA MET A 79 13.50 -14.96 0.19
C MET A 79 14.38 -16.10 -0.35
N PRO A 80 13.84 -17.18 -0.97
CA PRO A 80 14.67 -18.24 -1.54
C PRO A 80 15.48 -17.83 -2.77
N LEU A 81 15.06 -16.77 -3.48
CA LEU A 81 15.69 -16.31 -4.71
C LEU A 81 16.73 -15.22 -4.45
N ALA A 82 16.53 -14.42 -3.42
CA ALA A 82 17.36 -13.25 -3.13
C ALA A 82 18.75 -13.65 -2.57
N ARG A 83 19.77 -12.86 -2.89
CA ARG A 83 21.07 -12.92 -2.20
C ARG A 83 20.93 -12.41 -0.77
N ARG A 84 20.27 -11.28 -0.59
CA ARG A 84 19.88 -10.67 0.68
C ARG A 84 18.41 -10.31 0.61
N TYR A 85 17.64 -10.81 1.55
CA TYR A 85 16.24 -10.49 1.70
C TYR A 85 16.03 -9.75 3.02
N GLU A 86 15.49 -8.54 2.93
CA GLU A 86 15.06 -7.74 4.07
C GLU A 86 13.56 -7.52 3.97
N ALA A 87 12.88 -7.58 5.09
CA ALA A 87 11.45 -7.30 5.16
C ALA A 87 11.16 -6.25 6.22
N VAL A 88 10.18 -5.40 5.95
CA VAL A 88 9.71 -4.40 6.92
C VAL A 88 8.19 -4.41 7.02
N ASP A 89 7.71 -4.13 8.22
CA ASP A 89 6.30 -3.81 8.47
C ASP A 89 6.24 -2.78 9.58
N TYR A 90 5.32 -1.81 9.48
CA TYR A 90 5.18 -0.83 10.54
C TYR A 90 4.43 -1.38 11.76
N SER A 91 3.62 -2.44 11.57
CA SER A 91 2.87 -3.10 12.62
C SER A 91 3.75 -4.07 13.42
N PRO A 92 3.98 -3.82 14.72
CA PRO A 92 4.73 -4.76 15.56
C PRO A 92 4.03 -6.12 15.66
N VAL A 93 2.70 -6.16 15.53
CA VAL A 93 1.92 -7.41 15.53
C VAL A 93 2.27 -8.28 14.31
N MET A 94 2.43 -7.67 13.14
CA MET A 94 2.84 -8.36 11.91
C MET A 94 4.28 -8.84 12.00
N VAL A 95 5.19 -7.99 12.46
CA VAL A 95 6.61 -8.34 12.65
C VAL A 95 6.74 -9.52 13.62
N GLU A 96 6.03 -9.51 14.74
CA GLU A 96 6.05 -10.61 15.70
C GLU A 96 5.46 -11.90 15.11
N TYR A 97 4.36 -11.79 14.37
CA TYR A 97 3.71 -12.92 13.72
C TYR A 97 4.62 -13.57 12.69
N VAL A 98 5.16 -12.78 11.74
CA VAL A 98 5.98 -13.34 10.65
C VAL A 98 7.28 -13.97 11.15
N ARG A 99 7.89 -13.42 12.20
CA ARG A 99 9.06 -14.04 12.87
C ARG A 99 8.75 -15.43 13.44
N LYS A 100 7.53 -15.63 13.94
CA LYS A 100 7.11 -16.94 14.48
C LYS A 100 6.86 -17.97 13.38
N VAL A 101 6.32 -17.56 12.23
CA VAL A 101 5.89 -18.49 11.18
C VAL A 101 6.94 -18.72 10.10
N ILE A 102 7.88 -17.80 9.92
CA ILE A 102 8.99 -17.92 8.95
C ILE A 102 10.31 -17.80 9.70
N PRO A 103 10.91 -18.94 10.11
CA PRO A 103 12.20 -18.93 10.79
C PRO A 103 13.29 -18.28 9.93
N ARG A 104 14.20 -17.52 10.58
CA ARG A 104 15.35 -16.87 9.95
C ARG A 104 15.01 -15.73 8.98
N ILE A 105 13.77 -15.25 8.96
CA ILE A 105 13.44 -14.05 8.19
C ILE A 105 14.18 -12.83 8.75
N GLY A 106 14.82 -12.08 7.87
CA GLY A 106 15.33 -10.74 8.16
C GLY A 106 14.17 -9.74 8.16
N VAL A 107 13.42 -9.63 9.27
CA VAL A 107 12.32 -8.68 9.39
C VAL A 107 12.55 -7.69 10.52
N ARG A 108 12.26 -6.42 10.26
CA ARG A 108 12.30 -5.34 11.26
C ARG A 108 11.03 -4.50 11.22
N GLN A 109 10.72 -3.89 12.35
CA GLN A 109 9.68 -2.87 12.39
C GLN A 109 10.26 -1.59 11.77
N ALA A 110 9.67 -1.14 10.67
CA ALA A 110 10.00 0.13 10.02
C ALA A 110 8.78 0.63 9.24
N ASP A 111 8.74 1.93 9.03
CA ASP A 111 7.70 2.61 8.29
C ASP A 111 8.19 2.90 6.85
N PHE A 112 7.37 2.70 5.84
CA PHE A 112 7.73 2.96 4.45
C PHE A 112 8.13 4.43 4.22
N ARG A 113 7.62 5.34 5.05
CA ARG A 113 7.94 6.77 5.03
C ARG A 113 9.34 7.09 5.56
N ASP A 114 9.96 6.14 6.24
CA ASP A 114 11.26 6.28 6.88
C ASP A 114 12.03 4.96 6.78
N LEU A 115 12.86 4.88 5.75
CA LEU A 115 13.76 3.75 5.51
C LEU A 115 15.22 4.10 5.86
N THR A 116 15.44 5.05 6.78
CA THR A 116 16.79 5.51 7.21
C THR A 116 17.64 4.38 7.81
N ALA A 117 17.03 3.28 8.23
CA ALA A 117 17.74 2.05 8.62
C ALA A 117 18.51 1.39 7.46
N PHE A 118 18.28 1.83 6.21
CA PHE A 118 18.93 1.35 5.01
C PHE A 118 19.69 2.49 4.33
N ALA A 119 20.93 2.21 3.91
CA ALA A 119 21.74 3.17 3.16
C ALA A 119 21.17 3.40 1.75
N ASP A 120 21.56 4.51 1.14
CA ASP A 120 21.25 4.82 -0.25
C ASP A 120 21.77 3.71 -1.17
N GLY A 121 21.00 3.37 -2.21
CA GLY A 121 21.40 2.36 -3.18
C GLY A 121 21.65 0.97 -2.58
N SER A 122 20.85 0.55 -1.62
CA SER A 122 20.99 -0.74 -0.92
C SER A 122 20.33 -1.91 -1.62
N PHE A 123 19.31 -1.66 -2.47
CA PHE A 123 18.46 -2.71 -3.03
C PHE A 123 18.39 -2.69 -4.54
N ASP A 124 18.27 -3.86 -5.14
CA ASP A 124 18.07 -4.06 -6.56
C ASP A 124 16.56 -4.16 -6.90
N PHE A 125 15.77 -4.63 -5.93
CA PHE A 125 14.32 -4.78 -6.09
C PHE A 125 13.58 -4.45 -4.78
N ILE A 126 12.51 -3.67 -4.90
CA ILE A 126 11.58 -3.37 -3.81
C ILE A 126 10.20 -3.86 -4.19
N LEU A 127 9.54 -4.59 -3.29
CA LEU A 127 8.15 -5.00 -3.41
C LEU A 127 7.32 -4.36 -2.30
N ALA A 128 6.16 -3.74 -2.67
CA ALA A 128 5.20 -3.17 -1.72
C ALA A 128 3.77 -3.45 -2.23
N THR A 129 3.32 -4.69 -2.09
CA THR A 129 2.03 -5.16 -2.60
C THR A 129 0.90 -5.09 -1.57
N ASP A 130 -0.31 -5.51 -1.98
CA ASP A 130 -1.52 -5.44 -1.17
C ASP A 130 -1.89 -4.02 -0.74
N ASN A 131 -1.56 -3.05 -1.63
CA ASN A 131 -1.87 -1.62 -1.49
C ASN A 131 -1.31 -0.97 -0.20
N VAL A 132 -0.16 -1.44 0.27
CA VAL A 132 0.51 -0.93 1.48
C VAL A 132 0.68 0.58 1.44
N ILE A 133 1.08 1.13 0.29
CA ILE A 133 1.30 2.57 0.12
C ILE A 133 0.01 3.39 0.23
N ASP A 134 -1.14 2.79 -0.01
CA ASP A 134 -2.44 3.48 0.04
C ASP A 134 -2.97 3.65 1.47
N ALA A 135 -2.35 3.00 2.44
CA ALA A 135 -2.64 3.25 3.85
C ALA A 135 -2.09 4.60 4.34
N LEU A 136 -1.18 5.22 3.56
CA LEU A 136 -0.50 6.45 3.90
C LEU A 136 -1.27 7.69 3.46
N PRO A 137 -1.24 8.80 4.23
CA PRO A 137 -1.66 10.12 3.79
C PRO A 137 -0.89 10.59 2.55
N HIS A 138 -1.44 11.57 1.82
CA HIS A 138 -0.89 12.01 0.56
C HIS A 138 0.59 12.42 0.64
N GLN A 139 0.96 13.31 1.56
CA GLN A 139 2.34 13.74 1.71
C GLN A 139 3.28 12.61 2.13
N ASP A 140 2.79 11.73 2.98
CA ASP A 140 3.53 10.56 3.44
C ASP A 140 3.72 9.52 2.34
N ARG A 141 2.73 9.36 1.45
CA ARG A 141 2.85 8.55 0.24
C ARG A 141 3.96 9.07 -0.69
N LEU A 142 4.02 10.38 -0.91
CA LEU A 142 5.09 10.98 -1.72
C LEU A 142 6.47 10.77 -1.08
N ARG A 143 6.56 10.91 0.26
CA ARG A 143 7.78 10.60 1.01
C ARG A 143 8.18 9.13 0.86
N ALA A 144 7.24 8.19 0.93
CA ALA A 144 7.51 6.77 0.75
C ALA A 144 8.08 6.47 -0.66
N LEU A 145 7.55 7.09 -1.71
CA LEU A 145 8.12 6.96 -3.06
C LEU A 145 9.55 7.54 -3.15
N SER A 146 9.82 8.67 -2.48
CA SER A 146 11.16 9.25 -2.41
C SER A 146 12.14 8.36 -1.64
N GLU A 147 11.70 7.72 -0.56
CA GLU A 147 12.50 6.74 0.18
C GLU A 147 12.77 5.47 -0.65
N ALA A 148 11.77 4.99 -1.40
CA ALA A 148 11.98 3.89 -2.34
C ALA A 148 13.05 4.25 -3.39
N HIS A 149 12.97 5.46 -3.99
CA HIS A 149 14.01 5.93 -4.90
C HIS A 149 15.38 5.97 -4.23
N ARG A 150 15.50 6.53 -3.01
CA ARG A 150 16.76 6.66 -2.30
C ARG A 150 17.44 5.32 -2.05
N VAL A 151 16.67 4.32 -1.57
CA VAL A 151 17.26 3.02 -1.20
C VAL A 151 17.44 2.07 -2.38
N LEU A 152 16.80 2.32 -3.54
CA LEU A 152 17.08 1.58 -4.77
C LEU A 152 18.45 1.94 -5.34
N ARG A 153 19.16 0.97 -5.91
CA ARG A 153 20.31 1.23 -6.78
C ARG A 153 19.87 1.85 -8.11
N PRO A 154 20.75 2.62 -8.80
CA PRO A 154 20.53 2.92 -10.21
C PRO A 154 20.25 1.64 -11.01
N GLY A 155 19.19 1.63 -11.83
CA GLY A 155 18.67 0.44 -12.51
C GLY A 155 17.87 -0.52 -11.64
N GLY A 156 17.68 -0.23 -10.35
CA GLY A 156 16.84 -1.01 -9.45
C GLY A 156 15.34 -0.76 -9.69
N VAL A 157 14.50 -1.72 -9.32
CA VAL A 157 13.07 -1.76 -9.64
C VAL A 157 12.22 -1.70 -8.38
N LEU A 158 11.20 -0.85 -8.40
CA LEU A 158 10.09 -0.80 -7.46
C LEU A 158 8.85 -1.43 -8.09
N ALA A 159 8.26 -2.42 -7.43
CA ALA A 159 6.93 -2.93 -7.76
C ALA A 159 5.98 -2.70 -6.57
N PHE A 160 4.85 -2.02 -6.81
CA PHE A 160 3.88 -1.74 -5.75
C PHE A 160 2.46 -1.72 -6.28
N SER A 161 1.50 -2.07 -5.45
CA SER A 161 0.09 -1.98 -5.82
C SER A 161 -0.58 -0.73 -5.23
N SER A 162 -1.56 -0.20 -5.98
CA SER A 162 -2.35 0.97 -5.56
C SER A 162 -3.76 0.92 -6.13
N HIS A 163 -4.73 1.43 -5.36
CA HIS A 163 -6.14 1.49 -5.72
C HIS A 163 -6.41 2.47 -6.88
N ASN A 164 -7.32 2.04 -7.74
CA ASN A 164 -7.74 2.82 -8.90
C ASN A 164 -9.02 3.61 -8.60
N ILE A 165 -8.96 4.94 -8.74
CA ILE A 165 -10.12 5.82 -8.53
C ILE A 165 -11.21 5.62 -9.60
N HIS A 166 -10.85 5.17 -10.81
CA HIS A 166 -11.79 4.91 -11.89
C HIS A 166 -12.59 3.61 -11.70
N TYR A 167 -12.22 2.79 -10.71
CA TYR A 167 -12.97 1.57 -10.44
C TYR A 167 -14.42 1.88 -10.12
N LYS A 168 -15.34 1.36 -10.93
CA LYS A 168 -16.78 1.67 -10.86
C LYS A 168 -17.44 1.45 -9.49
N LYS A 169 -16.82 0.65 -8.62
CA LYS A 169 -17.29 0.40 -7.24
C LYS A 169 -16.46 1.10 -6.16
N ALA A 170 -15.52 1.96 -6.53
CA ALA A 170 -14.64 2.64 -5.55
C ALA A 170 -15.44 3.41 -4.48
N PHE A 171 -16.54 4.03 -4.87
CA PHE A 171 -17.40 4.83 -3.98
C PHE A 171 -18.54 4.02 -3.34
N SER A 172 -18.62 2.71 -3.58
CA SER A 172 -19.73 1.89 -3.08
C SER A 172 -19.67 1.73 -1.56
N GLY A 173 -20.85 1.73 -0.94
CA GLY A 173 -20.98 1.40 0.48
C GLY A 173 -21.11 -0.11 0.73
N PRO A 174 -21.23 -0.53 2.00
CA PRO A 174 -21.40 -1.93 2.38
C PRO A 174 -22.63 -2.55 1.73
N GLN A 175 -22.49 -3.78 1.26
CA GLN A 175 -23.56 -4.57 0.66
C GLN A 175 -23.71 -5.92 1.38
N LEU A 176 -24.94 -6.33 1.64
CA LEU A 176 -25.23 -7.65 2.19
C LEU A 176 -24.98 -8.73 1.15
N LYS A 177 -24.08 -9.66 1.44
CA LYS A 177 -23.87 -10.86 0.61
C LYS A 177 -24.93 -11.90 0.93
N TRP A 178 -25.85 -12.11 0.02
CA TRP A 178 -26.87 -13.13 0.15
C TRP A 178 -26.28 -14.55 0.10
N SER A 179 -26.89 -15.49 0.82
CA SER A 179 -26.52 -16.91 0.79
C SER A 179 -27.73 -17.77 1.08
N SER A 180 -27.91 -18.88 0.36
CA SER A 180 -28.92 -19.90 0.63
C SER A 180 -28.59 -20.76 1.86
N ASN A 181 -27.32 -20.76 2.28
CA ASN A 181 -26.90 -21.44 3.52
C ASN A 181 -27.20 -20.52 4.72
N PRO A 182 -28.06 -20.92 5.68
CA PRO A 182 -28.50 -20.08 6.78
C PRO A 182 -27.36 -19.67 7.73
N VAL A 183 -26.40 -20.55 7.99
CA VAL A 183 -25.23 -20.24 8.83
C VAL A 183 -24.34 -19.18 8.16
N ARG A 184 -24.11 -19.33 6.86
CA ARG A 184 -23.35 -18.37 6.08
C ARG A 184 -24.08 -17.04 5.95
N LEU A 185 -25.41 -17.06 5.78
CA LEU A 185 -26.23 -15.85 5.75
C LEU A 185 -26.16 -15.10 7.08
N ALA A 186 -26.31 -15.79 8.21
CA ALA A 186 -26.19 -15.18 9.54
C ALA A 186 -24.80 -14.53 9.74
N ALA A 187 -23.71 -15.20 9.34
CA ALA A 187 -22.37 -14.65 9.38
C ALA A 187 -22.22 -13.41 8.47
N ASN A 188 -22.84 -13.44 7.28
CA ASN A 188 -22.85 -12.29 6.36
C ASN A 188 -23.64 -11.11 6.93
N CYS A 189 -24.78 -11.35 7.62
CA CYS A 189 -25.55 -10.30 8.30
C CYS A 189 -24.73 -9.63 9.40
N VAL A 190 -24.04 -10.40 10.25
CA VAL A 190 -23.13 -9.85 11.26
C VAL A 190 -22.01 -9.03 10.60
N GLY A 191 -21.39 -9.56 9.57
CA GLY A 191 -20.35 -8.86 8.81
C GLY A 191 -20.87 -7.55 8.18
N TYR A 192 -22.09 -7.55 7.65
CA TYR A 192 -22.74 -6.39 7.07
C TYR A 192 -23.01 -5.30 8.13
N VAL A 193 -23.58 -5.67 9.28
CA VAL A 193 -23.85 -4.72 10.38
C VAL A 193 -22.56 -4.07 10.86
N LEU A 194 -21.49 -4.84 11.04
CA LEU A 194 -20.17 -4.31 11.40
C LEU A 194 -19.60 -3.39 10.32
N SER A 195 -19.76 -3.75 9.05
CA SER A 195 -19.34 -2.90 7.94
C SER A 195 -20.11 -1.59 7.86
N GLN A 196 -21.42 -1.62 8.10
CA GLN A 196 -22.26 -0.42 8.15
C GLN A 196 -21.87 0.48 9.33
N TRP A 197 -21.61 -0.09 10.49
CA TRP A 197 -21.16 0.67 11.66
C TRP A 197 -19.80 1.35 11.42
N ASN A 198 -18.82 0.62 10.88
CA ASN A 198 -17.53 1.21 10.50
C ASN A 198 -17.71 2.30 9.44
N HIS A 199 -18.51 1.99 8.39
CA HIS A 199 -18.76 2.93 7.30
C HIS A 199 -19.37 4.24 7.80
N SER A 200 -20.39 4.19 8.67
CA SER A 200 -21.01 5.39 9.20
C SER A 200 -20.05 6.28 10.01
N ARG A 201 -19.02 5.69 10.62
CA ARG A 201 -18.00 6.42 11.39
C ARG A 201 -16.89 6.99 10.52
N VAL A 202 -16.48 6.28 9.47
CA VAL A 202 -15.31 6.61 8.66
C VAL A 202 -15.70 7.37 7.37
N ALA A 203 -16.87 7.11 6.79
CA ALA A 203 -17.31 7.77 5.56
C ALA A 203 -17.37 9.32 5.63
N PRO A 204 -17.70 9.97 6.77
CA PRO A 204 -17.62 11.42 6.88
C PRO A 204 -16.20 11.99 6.72
N LEU A 205 -15.17 11.16 6.82
CA LEU A 205 -13.77 11.55 6.65
C LEU A 205 -13.26 11.30 5.21
N ARG A 206 -14.11 10.78 4.31
CA ARG A 206 -13.78 10.65 2.90
C ARG A 206 -13.43 12.01 2.32
N THR A 207 -12.41 12.03 1.50
CA THR A 207 -11.95 13.26 0.83
C THR A 207 -11.82 12.99 -0.65
N LEU A 208 -12.25 13.95 -1.46
CA LEU A 208 -12.07 13.94 -2.90
C LEU A 208 -11.36 15.23 -3.30
N THR A 209 -10.24 15.09 -3.97
CA THR A 209 -9.47 16.20 -4.55
C THR A 209 -9.44 16.07 -6.08
N SER A 210 -8.76 16.97 -6.78
CA SER A 210 -8.50 16.84 -8.22
C SER A 210 -7.50 15.73 -8.56
N GLU A 211 -6.68 15.27 -7.61
CA GLU A 211 -5.60 14.33 -7.85
C GLU A 211 -5.85 12.95 -7.23
N TYR A 212 -6.55 12.89 -6.09
CA TYR A 212 -6.76 11.66 -5.36
C TYR A 212 -8.06 11.68 -4.55
N ALA A 213 -8.45 10.53 -4.07
CA ALA A 213 -9.49 10.39 -3.06
C ALA A 213 -8.99 9.55 -1.88
N LEU A 214 -9.47 9.90 -0.68
CA LEU A 214 -9.37 9.04 0.51
C LEU A 214 -10.75 8.40 0.72
N LEU A 215 -10.82 7.09 0.57
CA LEU A 215 -12.07 6.35 0.62
C LEU A 215 -11.98 5.22 1.64
N ASN A 216 -13.05 4.97 2.38
CA ASN A 216 -13.19 3.72 3.10
C ASN A 216 -13.90 2.69 2.20
N ASP A 217 -13.34 1.52 2.13
CA ASP A 217 -13.67 0.46 1.18
C ASP A 217 -13.93 -0.88 1.91
N PRO A 218 -14.27 -1.97 1.17
CA PRO A 218 -14.48 -3.28 1.77
C PRO A 218 -13.31 -3.85 2.56
N GLY A 219 -12.10 -3.35 2.33
CA GLY A 219 -10.93 -3.67 3.13
C GLY A 219 -11.18 -3.38 4.61
N HIS A 220 -10.79 -4.28 5.49
CA HIS A 220 -11.04 -4.17 6.93
C HIS A 220 -12.48 -3.82 7.31
N ARG A 221 -13.47 -4.22 6.49
CA ARG A 221 -14.89 -3.92 6.69
C ARG A 221 -15.17 -2.43 6.82
N TYR A 222 -14.62 -1.64 5.91
CA TYR A 222 -14.79 -0.16 5.88
C TYR A 222 -14.21 0.59 7.09
N ALA A 223 -13.30 -0.01 7.84
CA ALA A 223 -12.71 0.60 9.03
C ALA A 223 -11.48 1.48 8.73
N CYS A 224 -10.89 1.37 7.55
CA CYS A 224 -9.71 2.13 7.10
C CYS A 224 -10.09 3.18 6.07
N LEU A 225 -9.21 4.17 5.90
CA LEU A 225 -9.20 5.10 4.78
C LEU A 225 -8.01 4.75 3.87
N HIS A 226 -8.29 4.44 2.61
CA HIS A 226 -7.27 4.13 1.62
C HIS A 226 -7.19 5.21 0.55
N TYR A 227 -5.99 5.38 0.02
CA TYR A 227 -5.70 6.31 -1.06
C TYR A 227 -6.11 5.71 -2.40
N TYR A 228 -6.79 6.50 -3.22
CA TYR A 228 -7.23 6.16 -4.56
C TYR A 228 -6.74 7.21 -5.53
N ALA A 229 -6.10 6.83 -6.62
CA ALA A 229 -5.65 7.74 -7.65
C ALA A 229 -5.87 7.19 -9.05
N ALA A 230 -5.91 8.08 -10.04
CA ALA A 230 -5.84 7.70 -11.44
C ALA A 230 -4.42 7.22 -11.78
N ARG A 231 -4.30 6.35 -12.77
CA ARG A 231 -3.01 5.85 -13.25
C ARG A 231 -2.07 7.00 -13.65
N SER A 232 -2.58 8.03 -14.33
CA SER A 232 -1.80 9.21 -14.69
C SER A 232 -1.24 9.95 -13.48
N THR A 233 -2.02 10.07 -12.41
CA THR A 233 -1.56 10.66 -11.14
C THR A 233 -0.44 9.84 -10.53
N VAL A 234 -0.57 8.50 -10.50
CA VAL A 234 0.49 7.62 -9.97
C VAL A 234 1.78 7.77 -10.80
N VAL A 235 1.67 7.82 -12.13
CA VAL A 235 2.83 8.05 -13.02
C VAL A 235 3.49 9.39 -12.73
N SER A 236 2.72 10.46 -12.53
CA SER A 236 3.25 11.77 -12.15
C SER A 236 3.94 11.75 -10.78
N GLN A 237 3.38 11.05 -9.79
CA GLN A 237 3.98 10.89 -8.47
C GLN A 237 5.33 10.15 -8.54
N LEU A 238 5.41 9.10 -9.37
CA LEU A 238 6.66 8.37 -9.63
C LEU A 238 7.73 9.29 -10.24
N ALA A 239 7.37 10.04 -11.29
CA ALA A 239 8.28 10.97 -11.95
C ALA A 239 8.79 12.05 -10.98
N ASN A 240 7.91 12.61 -10.13
CA ASN A 240 8.29 13.59 -9.11
C ASN A 240 9.23 13.02 -8.04
N ALA A 241 9.15 11.71 -7.79
CA ALA A 241 10.08 11.00 -6.90
C ALA A 241 11.39 10.57 -7.59
N GLY A 242 11.59 10.88 -8.87
CA GLY A 242 12.76 10.47 -9.65
C GLY A 242 12.70 9.03 -10.17
N LEU A 243 11.53 8.39 -10.13
CA LEU A 243 11.30 7.03 -10.61
C LEU A 243 10.68 7.06 -12.01
N ARG A 244 11.19 6.25 -12.92
CA ARG A 244 10.65 6.10 -14.27
C ARG A 244 9.61 4.98 -14.28
N TYR A 245 8.37 5.32 -14.57
CA TYR A 245 7.31 4.33 -14.80
C TYR A 245 7.66 3.40 -15.96
N ILE A 246 7.44 2.10 -15.80
CA ILE A 246 7.66 1.09 -16.84
C ILE A 246 6.31 0.54 -17.34
N GLU A 247 5.51 -0.03 -16.44
CA GLU A 247 4.25 -0.67 -16.78
C GLU A 247 3.37 -0.86 -15.54
N ALA A 248 2.13 -1.30 -15.77
CA ALA A 248 1.27 -1.79 -14.71
C ALA A 248 0.63 -3.13 -15.11
N PHE A 249 0.43 -4.00 -14.11
CA PHE A 249 -0.26 -5.28 -14.28
C PHE A 249 -1.68 -5.19 -13.73
N GLY A 250 -2.63 -5.73 -14.51
CA GLY A 250 -4.01 -5.92 -14.10
C GLY A 250 -4.23 -7.21 -13.29
N PRO A 251 -5.46 -7.42 -12.77
CA PRO A 251 -5.76 -8.53 -11.86
C PRO A 251 -5.54 -9.93 -12.43
N SER A 252 -5.60 -10.09 -13.76
CA SER A 252 -5.30 -11.38 -14.43
C SER A 252 -3.83 -11.56 -14.77
N GLY A 253 -2.95 -10.64 -14.35
CA GLY A 253 -1.52 -10.70 -14.57
C GLY A 253 -1.07 -10.18 -15.95
N GLN A 254 -1.98 -9.61 -16.74
CA GLN A 254 -1.64 -8.97 -18.01
C GLN A 254 -0.97 -7.61 -17.77
N SER A 255 0.06 -7.29 -18.55
CA SER A 255 0.57 -5.92 -18.67
C SER A 255 -0.46 -5.06 -19.40
N LEU A 256 -0.78 -3.90 -18.83
CA LEU A 256 -1.83 -3.04 -19.34
C LEU A 256 -1.24 -1.97 -20.27
N PRO A 257 -1.77 -1.79 -21.48
CA PRO A 257 -1.45 -0.66 -22.34
C PRO A 257 -1.67 0.68 -21.62
N GLU A 258 -1.00 1.72 -22.08
CA GLU A 258 -1.07 3.06 -21.50
C GLU A 258 -2.50 3.62 -21.53
N ILE A 259 -3.22 3.36 -22.63
CA ILE A 259 -4.65 3.69 -22.78
C ILE A 259 -5.44 2.39 -22.61
N THR A 260 -6.08 2.22 -21.48
CA THR A 260 -6.91 1.06 -21.15
C THR A 260 -8.10 1.55 -20.35
N ASP A 261 -9.30 1.05 -20.66
CA ASP A 261 -10.44 1.17 -19.74
C ASP A 261 -10.14 0.32 -18.49
N ASP A 262 -9.90 0.98 -17.38
CA ASP A 262 -9.57 0.38 -16.11
C ASP A 262 -10.74 0.42 -15.10
N SER A 263 -11.96 0.75 -15.57
CA SER A 263 -13.15 0.89 -14.73
C SER A 263 -13.57 -0.39 -13.99
N GLU A 264 -13.16 -1.56 -14.49
CA GLU A 264 -13.38 -2.86 -13.82
C GLU A 264 -12.24 -3.28 -12.89
N ILE A 265 -11.16 -2.49 -12.83
CA ILE A 265 -9.94 -2.83 -12.10
C ILE A 265 -9.88 -2.04 -10.79
N SER A 266 -9.95 -2.76 -9.67
CA SER A 266 -9.95 -2.14 -8.33
C SER A 266 -8.57 -1.62 -7.89
N SER A 267 -7.50 -2.30 -8.31
CA SER A 267 -6.11 -1.91 -8.04
C SER A 267 -5.19 -2.42 -9.13
N LEU A 268 -4.08 -1.73 -9.32
CA LEU A 268 -3.05 -2.01 -10.31
C LEU A 268 -1.73 -2.30 -9.59
N LEU A 269 -0.93 -3.23 -10.12
CA LEU A 269 0.45 -3.42 -9.69
C LEU A 269 1.36 -2.64 -10.64
N TYR A 270 1.90 -1.53 -10.15
CA TYR A 270 2.79 -0.63 -10.87
C TYR A 270 4.23 -1.10 -10.77
N VAL A 271 4.99 -0.91 -11.85
CA VAL A 271 6.43 -1.12 -11.89
C VAL A 271 7.11 0.14 -12.37
N ALA A 272 8.12 0.55 -11.61
CA ALA A 272 8.96 1.68 -11.93
C ALA A 272 10.44 1.35 -11.64
N GLU A 273 11.36 2.05 -12.26
CA GLU A 273 12.79 1.89 -12.00
C GLU A 273 13.42 3.20 -11.54
N ARG A 274 14.50 3.11 -10.79
CA ARG A 274 15.43 4.21 -10.59
C ARG A 274 16.33 4.31 -11.82
N PRO A 275 16.25 5.39 -12.61
CA PRO A 275 17.09 5.53 -13.81
C PRO A 275 18.59 5.46 -13.46
N VAL A 276 19.38 4.90 -14.38
CA VAL A 276 20.83 5.02 -14.33
C VAL A 276 21.19 6.43 -14.79
N SER A 277 21.94 7.17 -13.99
CA SER A 277 22.45 8.47 -14.39
C SER A 277 23.50 8.29 -15.48
N GLU A 278 23.46 9.12 -16.52
CA GLU A 278 24.52 9.13 -17.56
C GLU A 278 25.91 9.53 -16.99
N ARG A 279 25.99 9.81 -15.70
CA ARG A 279 27.22 10.24 -15.00
C ARG A 279 27.80 9.20 -14.03
N ASP A 280 27.12 8.06 -13.88
CA ASP A 280 27.59 6.90 -13.11
C ASP A 280 28.12 5.81 -14.06
#